data_3b8728af7c9d6698489c49edb88baeb0
#
_entry.id   3b8728af7c9d6698489c49edb88baeb0
#
_cell.length_a   1.000
_cell.length_b   1.000
_cell.length_c   1.000
_cell.angle_alpha   90.00
_cell.angle_beta   90.00
_cell.angle_gamma   90.00
#
_symmetry.space_group_name_H-M   'P 1'
#
loop_
_entity.id
_entity.type
_entity.pdbx_description
1 polymer ?
#
loop_
_entity_poly.entity_id
_entity_poly.type
_entity_poly.pdbx_seq_one_letter_code
_entity_poly.pdbx_strand_id
1 'polypeptide(L)'
;QMCIRDSVWIQSGKYIHITGNDRLLPLWNVSSDIPQQKASNDFMALCSSERKRIMQWTAQEYDLFRLEKEQGLDWKKIDSLRALRNPLDSLVYMAELNYMKKAPVTPVWLDKYQLFCSFLQYNQKFGNQDLIRSLYTRMSEADKQTETGQLITAYLNLPEEVNVGDEMVDGDLYDLDGNVRHLTEFKGKYILLDFWSQGCGPCVQSLPEMEEITEMYKGRMEVISISQDPKDKWKKFIAEKQLKGN
;
A
#
# COMPACT_ATOMS: atom_id res chain seq x y z
N GLN A 1 1.17 6.41 -3.21
CA GLN A 1 0.48 7.30 -2.27
C GLN A 1 0.55 6.66 -0.89
N MET A 2 1.55 7.03 -0.08
CA MET A 2 1.49 6.71 1.34
C MET A 2 0.30 7.48 1.91
N CYS A 3 -0.86 6.81 1.96
CA CYS A 3 -1.96 7.31 2.76
C CYS A 3 -1.57 7.15 4.22
N ILE A 4 -1.05 8.20 4.82
CA ILE A 4 -1.10 8.36 6.26
C ILE A 4 -2.59 8.49 6.55
N ARG A 5 -3.22 7.36 6.84
CA ARG A 5 -4.64 7.33 7.19
C ARG A 5 -4.74 7.69 8.66
N ASP A 6 -5.02 8.94 8.88
CA ASP A 6 -5.60 9.41 10.12
C ASP A 6 -7.08 9.19 10.03
N SER A 7 -7.47 7.94 10.21
CA SER A 7 -8.86 7.57 10.09
C SER A 7 -9.56 7.92 11.40
N VAL A 8 -10.51 8.82 11.31
CA VAL A 8 -11.48 9.06 12.37
C VAL A 8 -12.69 8.17 12.10
N TRP A 9 -13.04 7.35 13.09
CA TRP A 9 -14.19 6.46 12.96
C TRP A 9 -15.49 7.23 13.19
N ILE A 10 -16.37 7.20 12.19
CA ILE A 10 -17.65 7.92 12.19
C ILE A 10 -18.81 6.93 12.27
N GLN A 11 -19.75 7.19 13.18
CA GLN A 11 -20.98 6.41 13.32
C GLN A 11 -22.15 7.35 13.51
N SER A 12 -23.29 7.06 12.87
CA SER A 12 -24.51 7.85 13.01
C SER A 12 -24.94 7.93 14.48
N GLY A 13 -25.33 9.14 14.92
CA GLY A 13 -25.76 9.39 16.30
C GLY A 13 -24.64 9.43 17.35
N LYS A 14 -23.36 9.38 16.95
CA LYS A 14 -22.21 9.46 17.84
C LYS A 14 -21.48 10.79 17.68
N TYR A 15 -20.95 11.31 18.78
CA TYR A 15 -20.12 12.51 18.79
C TYR A 15 -18.64 12.15 18.72
N ILE A 16 -17.91 12.97 17.98
CA ILE A 16 -16.47 12.90 17.88
C ILE A 16 -15.94 14.28 18.24
N HIS A 17 -15.04 14.31 19.21
CA HIS A 17 -14.37 15.53 19.61
C HIS A 17 -12.92 15.47 19.20
N ILE A 18 -12.48 16.43 18.37
CA ILE A 18 -11.12 16.51 17.84
C ILE A 18 -10.48 17.79 18.34
N THR A 19 -9.31 17.67 18.97
CA THR A 19 -8.53 18.81 19.46
C THR A 19 -7.08 18.72 19.02
N GLY A 20 -6.59 19.83 18.52
CA GLY A 20 -5.21 20.02 18.11
C GLY A 20 -5.00 21.45 17.67
N ASN A 21 -3.74 21.88 17.59
CA ASN A 21 -3.40 23.27 17.31
C ASN A 21 -2.21 23.42 16.35
N ASP A 22 -1.77 22.34 15.74
CA ASP A 22 -0.64 22.33 14.79
C ASP A 22 -1.02 21.62 13.48
N ARG A 23 -0.07 21.52 12.56
CA ARG A 23 -0.28 20.82 11.28
C ARG A 23 -0.10 19.31 11.34
N LEU A 24 0.20 18.77 12.53
CA LEU A 24 0.42 17.33 12.72
C LEU A 24 -0.90 16.62 13.04
N LEU A 25 -1.89 16.76 12.16
CA LEU A 25 -3.24 16.21 12.28
C LEU A 25 -3.30 14.76 12.81
N PRO A 26 -2.38 13.85 12.40
CA PRO A 26 -2.36 12.47 12.89
C PRO A 26 -2.21 12.34 14.40
N LEU A 27 -1.63 13.36 15.03
CA LEU A 27 -1.34 13.38 16.46
C LEU A 27 -2.38 14.18 17.27
N TRP A 28 -3.39 14.71 16.61
CA TRP A 28 -4.45 15.41 17.31
C TRP A 28 -5.23 14.45 18.18
N ASN A 29 -5.69 14.94 19.32
CA ASN A 29 -6.50 14.13 20.22
C ASN A 29 -7.91 13.94 19.64
N VAL A 30 -8.31 12.69 19.47
CA VAL A 30 -9.64 12.30 19.02
C VAL A 30 -10.32 11.50 20.13
N SER A 31 -11.40 12.03 20.68
CA SER A 31 -12.21 11.33 21.66
C SER A 31 -13.60 11.02 21.15
N SER A 32 -14.08 9.82 21.43
CA SER A 32 -15.38 9.31 21.04
C SER A 32 -15.74 8.09 21.89
N ASP A 33 -17.03 7.78 21.97
CA ASP A 33 -17.54 6.54 22.53
C ASP A 33 -17.63 5.40 21.51
N ILE A 34 -17.12 5.61 20.28
CA ILE A 34 -17.04 4.59 19.23
C ILE A 34 -15.90 3.61 19.58
N PRO A 35 -16.18 2.29 19.73
CA PRO A 35 -15.17 1.32 20.14
C PRO A 35 -13.93 1.27 19.21
N GLN A 36 -14.15 1.42 17.91
CA GLN A 36 -13.06 1.45 16.91
C GLN A 36 -12.15 2.67 17.11
N GLN A 37 -12.71 3.84 17.46
CA GLN A 37 -11.90 5.02 17.76
C GLN A 37 -11.05 4.80 19.00
N LYS A 38 -11.60 4.17 20.03
CA LYS A 38 -10.84 3.81 21.21
C LYS A 38 -9.69 2.85 20.87
N ALA A 39 -9.97 1.79 20.10
CA ALA A 39 -8.93 0.86 19.66
C ALA A 39 -7.83 1.56 18.83
N SER A 40 -8.19 2.51 17.97
CA SER A 40 -7.24 3.33 17.23
C SER A 40 -6.37 4.19 18.16
N ASN A 41 -6.98 4.83 19.15
CA ASN A 41 -6.28 5.64 20.15
C ASN A 41 -5.28 4.81 20.97
N ASP A 42 -5.63 3.56 21.33
CA ASP A 42 -4.72 2.65 22.05
C ASP A 42 -3.44 2.38 21.23
N PHE A 43 -3.56 2.17 19.92
CA PHE A 43 -2.40 2.06 19.04
C PHE A 43 -1.61 3.37 18.94
N MET A 44 -2.30 4.51 18.83
CA MET A 44 -1.64 5.82 18.72
C MET A 44 -0.91 6.23 20.01
N ALA A 45 -1.36 5.76 21.17
CA ALA A 45 -0.71 6.00 22.45
C ALA A 45 0.65 5.28 22.58
N LEU A 46 0.86 4.19 21.80
CA LEU A 46 2.15 3.50 21.77
C LEU A 46 3.22 4.41 21.19
N CYS A 47 4.33 4.57 21.87
CA CYS A 47 5.48 5.34 21.39
C CYS A 47 5.10 6.76 20.95
N SER A 48 4.30 7.47 21.72
CA SER A 48 3.75 8.80 21.35
C SER A 48 4.84 9.83 21.06
N SER A 49 5.96 9.82 21.80
CA SER A 49 7.12 10.68 21.57
C SER A 49 7.82 10.40 20.25
N GLU A 50 8.03 9.13 19.93
CA GLU A 50 8.64 8.67 18.69
C GLU A 50 7.75 9.02 17.49
N ARG A 51 6.44 8.76 17.60
CA ARG A 51 5.47 9.15 16.56
C ARG A 51 5.47 10.64 16.29
N LYS A 52 5.56 11.47 17.34
CA LYS A 52 5.66 12.92 17.17
C LYS A 52 6.90 13.31 16.36
N ARG A 53 8.05 12.73 16.65
CA ARG A 53 9.29 12.98 15.90
C ARG A 53 9.18 12.50 14.45
N ILE A 54 8.65 11.30 14.23
CA ILE A 54 8.40 10.76 12.88
C ILE A 54 7.53 11.72 12.08
N MET A 55 6.40 12.18 12.65
CA MET A 55 5.49 13.11 11.97
C MET A 55 6.14 14.46 11.67
N GLN A 56 6.96 14.98 12.58
CA GLN A 56 7.69 16.22 12.34
C GLN A 56 8.67 16.11 11.16
N TRP A 57 9.41 15.01 11.05
CA TRP A 57 10.31 14.79 9.92
C TRP A 57 9.57 14.48 8.62
N THR A 58 8.47 13.74 8.70
CA THR A 58 7.59 13.51 7.54
C THR A 58 7.01 14.82 7.03
N ALA A 59 6.58 15.73 7.91
CA ALA A 59 6.09 17.03 7.50
C ALA A 59 7.19 17.89 6.83
N GLN A 60 8.44 17.82 7.29
CA GLN A 60 9.58 18.47 6.63
C GLN A 60 9.86 17.85 5.24
N GLU A 61 9.78 16.53 5.11
CA GLU A 61 9.92 15.85 3.83
C GLU A 61 8.85 16.31 2.83
N TYR A 62 7.59 16.43 3.26
CA TYR A 62 6.51 16.96 2.42
C TYR A 62 6.74 18.43 2.03
N ASP A 63 7.28 19.25 2.91
CA ASP A 63 7.62 20.63 2.56
C ASP A 63 8.69 20.68 1.45
N LEU A 64 9.69 19.81 1.48
CA LEU A 64 10.70 19.70 0.44
C LEU A 64 10.08 19.29 -0.91
N PHE A 65 9.20 18.29 -0.93
CA PHE A 65 8.48 17.90 -2.15
C PHE A 65 7.60 19.04 -2.70
N ARG A 66 6.97 19.81 -1.84
CA ARG A 66 6.14 20.96 -2.28
C ARG A 66 6.96 22.04 -2.96
N LEU A 67 8.20 22.25 -2.53
CA LEU A 67 9.12 23.25 -3.08
C LEU A 67 9.89 22.77 -4.32
N GLU A 68 9.69 21.52 -4.74
CA GLU A 68 10.40 20.91 -5.89
C GLU A 68 10.35 21.77 -7.15
N LYS A 69 9.18 22.33 -7.49
CA LYS A 69 8.98 23.11 -8.71
C LYS A 69 9.78 24.42 -8.73
N GLU A 70 10.11 24.95 -7.56
CA GLU A 70 10.81 26.23 -7.44
C GLU A 70 12.33 26.08 -7.27
N GLN A 71 12.76 25.02 -6.60
CA GLN A 71 14.15 24.86 -6.13
C GLN A 71 14.80 23.52 -6.52
N GLY A 72 14.05 22.61 -7.12
CA GLY A 72 14.46 21.23 -7.31
C GLY A 72 14.39 20.41 -6.01
N LEU A 73 14.48 19.08 -6.12
CA LEU A 73 14.46 18.19 -4.95
C LEU A 73 15.83 18.11 -4.27
N ASP A 74 15.86 18.42 -2.98
CA ASP A 74 17.02 18.18 -2.12
C ASP A 74 17.02 16.73 -1.60
N TRP A 75 17.40 15.80 -2.45
CA TRP A 75 17.46 14.37 -2.13
C TRP A 75 18.35 14.08 -0.91
N LYS A 76 19.45 14.81 -0.76
CA LYS A 76 20.39 14.62 0.36
C LYS A 76 19.73 14.92 1.70
N LYS A 77 18.90 15.94 1.75
CA LYS A 77 18.13 16.32 2.94
C LYS A 77 17.01 15.34 3.20
N ILE A 78 16.31 14.88 2.16
CA ILE A 78 15.25 13.86 2.23
C ILE A 78 15.82 12.56 2.80
N ASP A 79 16.96 12.08 2.28
CA ASP A 79 17.59 10.85 2.75
C ASP A 79 18.07 10.97 4.20
N SER A 80 18.56 12.15 4.60
CA SER A 80 18.92 12.43 5.99
C SER A 80 17.71 12.34 6.93
N LEU A 81 16.56 12.91 6.55
CA LEU A 81 15.32 12.81 7.33
C LEU A 81 14.83 11.36 7.43
N ARG A 82 14.90 10.61 6.34
CA ARG A 82 14.53 9.17 6.30
C ARG A 82 15.45 8.34 7.19
N ALA A 83 16.75 8.60 7.16
CA ALA A 83 17.71 7.90 8.01
C ALA A 83 17.46 8.13 9.52
N LEU A 84 17.02 9.35 9.90
CA LEU A 84 16.62 9.64 11.28
C LEU A 84 15.30 8.97 11.66
N ARG A 85 14.37 8.83 10.71
CA ARG A 85 13.04 8.26 10.92
C ARG A 85 13.05 6.74 11.05
N ASN A 86 13.79 6.05 10.18
CA ASN A 86 13.75 4.59 10.06
C ASN A 86 13.94 3.82 11.37
N PRO A 87 14.87 4.18 12.28
CA PRO A 87 14.99 3.51 13.56
C PRO A 87 13.75 3.66 14.45
N LEU A 88 13.10 4.84 14.41
CA LEU A 88 11.90 5.09 15.19
C LEU A 88 10.68 4.39 14.59
N ASP A 89 10.57 4.31 13.28
CA ASP A 89 9.54 3.52 12.60
C ASP A 89 9.63 2.05 13.04
N SER A 90 10.83 1.49 13.06
CA SER A 90 11.06 0.12 13.50
C SER A 90 10.66 -0.10 14.97
N LEU A 91 10.96 0.88 15.84
CA LEU A 91 10.59 0.83 17.25
C LEU A 91 9.06 0.87 17.43
N VAL A 92 8.38 1.76 16.71
CA VAL A 92 6.91 1.86 16.70
C VAL A 92 6.27 0.56 16.21
N TYR A 93 6.76 0.00 15.10
CA TYR A 93 6.26 -1.27 14.55
C TYR A 93 6.41 -2.42 15.54
N MET A 94 7.54 -2.51 16.22
CA MET A 94 7.76 -3.52 17.25
C MET A 94 6.81 -3.35 18.44
N ALA A 95 6.56 -2.13 18.88
CA ALA A 95 5.61 -1.84 19.94
C ALA A 95 4.19 -2.23 19.54
N GLU A 96 3.76 -1.91 18.30
CA GLU A 96 2.46 -2.31 17.76
C GLU A 96 2.32 -3.84 17.71
N LEU A 97 3.29 -4.55 17.11
CA LEU A 97 3.28 -6.02 17.04
C LEU A 97 3.21 -6.68 18.43
N ASN A 98 3.96 -6.16 19.41
CA ASN A 98 3.92 -6.67 20.77
C ASN A 98 2.58 -6.37 21.46
N TYR A 99 1.99 -5.21 21.22
CA TYR A 99 0.65 -4.88 21.70
C TYR A 99 -0.40 -5.81 21.09
N MET A 100 -0.31 -6.08 19.80
CA MET A 100 -1.22 -6.94 19.06
C MET A 100 -1.28 -8.37 19.60
N LYS A 101 -0.24 -8.86 20.28
CA LYS A 101 -0.26 -10.18 20.96
C LYS A 101 -1.36 -10.28 22.03
N LYS A 102 -1.77 -9.18 22.61
CA LYS A 102 -2.67 -9.14 23.78
C LYS A 102 -3.95 -8.33 23.52
N ALA A 103 -3.91 -7.39 22.58
CA ALA A 103 -5.03 -6.53 22.23
C ALA A 103 -6.21 -7.34 21.70
N PRO A 104 -7.46 -6.94 21.93
CA PRO A 104 -8.63 -7.55 21.29
C PRO A 104 -8.52 -7.49 19.76
N VAL A 105 -8.93 -8.54 19.07
CA VAL A 105 -9.09 -8.53 17.61
C VAL A 105 -10.31 -7.68 17.28
N THR A 106 -10.08 -6.56 16.64
CA THR A 106 -11.07 -5.56 16.24
C THR A 106 -10.84 -5.22 14.78
N PRO A 107 -11.75 -4.53 14.08
CA PRO A 107 -11.48 -4.04 12.72
C PRO A 107 -10.17 -3.23 12.63
N VAL A 108 -9.87 -2.39 13.62
CA VAL A 108 -8.60 -1.63 13.67
C VAL A 108 -7.40 -2.56 13.81
N TRP A 109 -7.51 -3.61 14.61
CA TRP A 109 -6.48 -4.63 14.75
C TRP A 109 -6.24 -5.35 13.41
N LEU A 110 -7.33 -5.71 12.69
CA LEU A 110 -7.26 -6.37 11.39
C LEU A 110 -6.60 -5.46 10.33
N ASP A 111 -6.96 -4.18 10.27
CA ASP A 111 -6.35 -3.21 9.35
C ASP A 111 -4.83 -3.07 9.63
N LYS A 112 -4.44 -2.97 10.88
CA LYS A 112 -3.02 -2.95 11.29
C LYS A 112 -2.32 -4.25 10.91
N TYR A 113 -2.96 -5.39 11.14
CA TYR A 113 -2.39 -6.69 10.82
C TYR A 113 -2.21 -6.87 9.30
N GLN A 114 -3.18 -6.45 8.51
CA GLN A 114 -3.06 -6.44 7.05
C GLN A 114 -1.84 -5.65 6.59
N LEU A 115 -1.61 -4.47 7.18
CA LEU A 115 -0.43 -3.66 6.89
C LEU A 115 0.87 -4.42 7.19
N PHE A 116 0.97 -5.08 8.34
CA PHE A 116 2.16 -5.89 8.66
C PHE A 116 2.34 -7.07 7.72
N CYS A 117 1.26 -7.75 7.34
CA CYS A 117 1.33 -8.85 6.38
C CYS A 117 1.78 -8.37 5.00
N SER A 118 1.36 -7.18 4.55
CA SER A 118 1.82 -6.62 3.27
C SER A 118 3.34 -6.34 3.25
N PHE A 119 3.95 -6.05 4.39
CA PHE A 119 5.40 -5.87 4.48
C PHE A 119 6.19 -7.16 4.22
N LEU A 120 5.61 -8.33 4.50
CA LEU A 120 6.24 -9.61 4.20
C LEU A 120 6.52 -9.78 2.71
N GLN A 121 5.66 -9.22 1.85
CA GLN A 121 5.79 -9.27 0.40
C GLN A 121 6.99 -8.44 -0.11
N TYR A 122 7.19 -7.25 0.44
CA TYR A 122 8.15 -6.28 -0.09
C TYR A 122 9.49 -6.27 0.65
N ASN A 123 9.56 -6.89 1.81
CA ASN A 123 10.74 -6.81 2.66
C ASN A 123 11.04 -8.13 3.37
N GLN A 124 11.68 -9.04 2.67
CA GLN A 124 12.14 -10.32 3.24
C GLN A 124 13.12 -10.11 4.42
N LYS A 125 13.77 -8.93 4.49
CA LYS A 125 14.64 -8.54 5.59
C LYS A 125 13.89 -7.87 6.76
N PHE A 126 12.56 -7.67 6.63
CA PHE A 126 11.75 -7.16 7.73
C PHE A 126 11.76 -8.18 8.87
N GLY A 127 12.53 -7.91 9.90
CA GLY A 127 12.62 -8.77 11.07
C GLY A 127 11.23 -9.05 11.66
N ASN A 128 11.05 -10.18 12.33
CA ASN A 128 9.81 -10.59 12.99
C ASN A 128 8.75 -11.28 12.09
N GLN A 129 9.16 -11.86 10.98
CA GLN A 129 8.25 -12.64 10.12
C GLN A 129 7.47 -13.70 10.91
N ASP A 130 8.17 -14.45 11.79
CA ASP A 130 7.53 -15.48 12.62
C ASP A 130 6.48 -14.90 13.55
N LEU A 131 6.76 -13.73 14.14
CA LEU A 131 5.81 -13.03 14.98
C LEU A 131 4.57 -12.60 14.17
N ILE A 132 4.76 -11.99 13.00
CA ILE A 132 3.65 -11.58 12.14
C ILE A 132 2.81 -12.80 11.77
N ARG A 133 3.43 -13.90 11.32
CA ARG A 133 2.72 -15.14 10.99
C ARG A 133 1.97 -15.73 12.17
N SER A 134 2.55 -15.68 13.37
CA SER A 134 1.92 -16.22 14.59
C SER A 134 0.64 -15.48 14.98
N LEU A 135 0.50 -14.19 14.66
CA LEU A 135 -0.70 -13.42 14.97
C LEU A 135 -1.95 -13.91 14.21
N TYR A 136 -1.79 -14.64 13.10
CA TYR A 136 -2.90 -15.20 12.35
C TYR A 136 -3.77 -16.15 13.17
N THR A 137 -3.17 -16.87 14.13
CA THR A 137 -3.89 -17.78 15.01
C THR A 137 -4.88 -17.08 15.95
N ARG A 138 -4.78 -15.76 16.10
CA ARG A 138 -5.69 -14.94 16.91
C ARG A 138 -6.99 -14.57 16.21
N MET A 139 -7.02 -14.68 14.89
CA MET A 139 -8.21 -14.38 14.09
C MET A 139 -9.23 -15.51 14.23
N SER A 140 -10.49 -15.14 14.47
CA SER A 140 -11.61 -16.08 14.36
C SER A 140 -11.87 -16.45 12.90
N GLU A 141 -12.62 -17.52 12.65
CA GLU A 141 -13.04 -17.87 11.30
C GLU A 141 -13.89 -16.77 10.65
N ALA A 142 -14.69 -16.03 11.45
CA ALA A 142 -15.45 -14.90 10.97
C ALA A 142 -14.52 -13.76 10.52
N ASP A 143 -13.45 -13.46 11.28
CA ASP A 143 -12.48 -12.44 10.89
C ASP A 143 -11.78 -12.79 9.57
N LYS A 144 -11.44 -14.06 9.36
CA LYS A 144 -10.79 -14.55 8.13
C LYS A 144 -11.69 -14.44 6.91
N GLN A 145 -13.01 -14.48 7.07
CA GLN A 145 -13.98 -14.32 5.98
C GLN A 145 -14.27 -12.85 5.62
N THR A 146 -13.82 -11.88 6.42
CA THR A 146 -13.90 -10.47 6.04
C THR A 146 -12.99 -10.16 4.85
N GLU A 147 -13.27 -9.09 4.11
CA GLU A 147 -12.40 -8.63 3.02
C GLU A 147 -10.95 -8.43 3.49
N THR A 148 -10.76 -7.75 4.62
CA THR A 148 -9.44 -7.57 5.25
C THR A 148 -8.80 -8.91 5.62
N GLY A 149 -9.58 -9.85 6.16
CA GLY A 149 -9.10 -11.19 6.54
C GLY A 149 -8.66 -12.04 5.34
N GLN A 150 -9.35 -11.94 4.22
CA GLN A 150 -8.97 -12.60 2.97
C GLN A 150 -7.66 -12.02 2.42
N LEU A 151 -7.48 -10.68 2.46
CA LEU A 151 -6.22 -10.03 2.08
C LEU A 151 -5.06 -10.45 2.99
N ILE A 152 -5.27 -10.52 4.31
CA ILE A 152 -4.28 -11.04 5.26
C ILE A 152 -3.88 -12.46 4.88
N THR A 153 -4.87 -13.33 4.63
CA THR A 153 -4.62 -14.72 4.24
C THR A 153 -3.82 -14.80 2.93
N ALA A 154 -4.14 -13.98 1.95
CA ALA A 154 -3.41 -13.91 0.69
C ALA A 154 -1.95 -13.48 0.91
N TYR A 155 -1.68 -12.43 1.69
CA TYR A 155 -0.31 -12.00 2.00
C TYR A 155 0.52 -13.04 2.75
N LEU A 156 -0.11 -13.85 3.60
CA LEU A 156 0.57 -14.91 4.33
C LEU A 156 0.87 -16.16 3.48
N ASN A 157 0.13 -16.34 2.39
CA ASN A 157 0.21 -17.49 1.49
C ASN A 157 0.58 -17.07 0.06
N LEU A 158 1.43 -16.05 -0.07
CA LEU A 158 1.93 -15.66 -1.37
C LEU A 158 2.62 -16.86 -2.04
N PRO A 159 2.42 -17.04 -3.36
CA PRO A 159 3.18 -18.02 -4.12
C PRO A 159 4.67 -17.70 -4.04
N GLU A 160 5.50 -18.71 -4.23
CA GLU A 160 6.95 -18.51 -4.33
C GLU A 160 7.25 -17.52 -5.46
N GLU A 161 8.28 -16.68 -5.24
CA GLU A 161 8.73 -15.75 -6.28
C GLU A 161 9.18 -16.55 -7.52
N VAL A 162 8.72 -16.10 -8.68
CA VAL A 162 9.16 -16.66 -9.96
C VAL A 162 10.59 -16.22 -10.23
N ASN A 163 11.49 -17.16 -10.39
CA ASN A 163 12.90 -16.93 -10.67
C ASN A 163 13.21 -17.04 -12.17
N VAL A 164 14.40 -16.58 -12.55
CA VAL A 164 14.87 -16.74 -13.92
C VAL A 164 15.03 -18.25 -14.23
N GLY A 165 14.30 -18.70 -15.25
CA GLY A 165 14.26 -20.10 -15.66
C GLY A 165 13.02 -20.88 -15.18
N ASP A 166 12.23 -20.30 -14.30
CA ASP A 166 10.95 -20.89 -13.88
C ASP A 166 9.89 -20.77 -14.99
N GLU A 167 8.87 -21.60 -14.90
CA GLU A 167 7.75 -21.53 -15.81
C GLU A 167 6.90 -20.27 -15.52
N MET A 168 6.43 -19.64 -16.58
CA MET A 168 5.60 -18.43 -16.48
C MET A 168 4.29 -18.74 -15.74
N VAL A 169 3.98 -17.94 -14.72
CA VAL A 169 2.68 -18.00 -14.05
C VAL A 169 1.64 -17.32 -14.94
N ASP A 170 0.49 -17.97 -15.08
CA ASP A 170 -0.66 -17.47 -15.84
C ASP A 170 -1.88 -17.30 -14.92
N GLY A 171 -2.83 -16.49 -15.35
CA GLY A 171 -4.07 -16.23 -14.62
C GLY A 171 -5.08 -15.49 -15.48
N ASP A 172 -6.32 -15.41 -15.00
CA ASP A 172 -7.38 -14.69 -15.69
C ASP A 172 -7.14 -13.19 -15.67
N LEU A 173 -6.85 -12.61 -16.83
CA LEU A 173 -6.81 -11.17 -17.09
C LEU A 173 -8.05 -10.78 -17.89
N TYR A 174 -8.45 -9.53 -17.82
CA TYR A 174 -9.64 -9.05 -18.54
C TYR A 174 -9.27 -7.89 -19.47
N ASP A 175 -9.64 -8.02 -20.74
CA ASP A 175 -9.48 -6.94 -21.71
C ASP A 175 -10.55 -5.83 -21.54
N LEU A 176 -10.46 -4.78 -22.36
CA LEU A 176 -11.39 -3.66 -22.35
C LEU A 176 -12.86 -4.08 -22.58
N ASP A 177 -13.08 -5.14 -23.33
CA ASP A 177 -14.43 -5.66 -23.61
C ASP A 177 -14.93 -6.59 -22.49
N GLY A 178 -14.02 -7.04 -21.64
CA GLY A 178 -14.30 -7.94 -20.51
C GLY A 178 -14.12 -9.40 -20.86
N ASN A 179 -13.46 -9.71 -21.97
CA ASN A 179 -13.08 -11.06 -22.31
C ASN A 179 -11.90 -11.51 -21.42
N VAL A 180 -11.90 -12.77 -21.05
CA VAL A 180 -10.76 -13.38 -20.35
C VAL A 180 -9.60 -13.53 -21.34
N ARG A 181 -8.42 -13.11 -20.91
CA ARG A 181 -7.16 -13.19 -21.64
C ARG A 181 -6.10 -13.86 -20.76
N HIS A 182 -5.16 -14.50 -21.38
CA HIS A 182 -4.09 -15.24 -20.71
C HIS A 182 -2.72 -14.85 -21.25
N LEU A 183 -1.71 -14.78 -20.37
CA LEU A 183 -0.32 -14.53 -20.78
C LEU A 183 0.19 -15.62 -21.73
N THR A 184 -0.32 -16.84 -21.58
CA THR A 184 0.00 -17.98 -22.44
C THR A 184 -0.35 -17.76 -23.92
N GLU A 185 -1.25 -16.84 -24.26
CA GLU A 185 -1.57 -16.46 -25.65
C GLU A 185 -0.36 -15.87 -26.38
N PHE A 186 0.61 -15.32 -25.63
CA PHE A 186 1.79 -14.66 -26.18
C PHE A 186 3.06 -15.53 -26.13
N LYS A 187 2.92 -16.85 -25.86
CA LYS A 187 4.06 -17.79 -25.88
C LYS A 187 4.84 -17.70 -27.21
N GLY A 188 6.16 -17.76 -27.10
CA GLY A 188 7.07 -17.62 -28.26
C GLY A 188 7.58 -16.21 -28.50
N LYS A 189 7.10 -15.23 -27.77
CA LYS A 189 7.59 -13.84 -27.74
C LYS A 189 8.13 -13.49 -26.34
N TYR A 190 8.91 -12.43 -26.26
CA TYR A 190 9.16 -11.79 -24.97
C TYR A 190 7.91 -11.08 -24.51
N ILE A 191 7.59 -11.15 -23.22
CA ILE A 191 6.47 -10.46 -22.59
C ILE A 191 7.04 -9.48 -21.59
N LEU A 192 6.73 -8.18 -21.78
CA LEU A 192 7.00 -7.13 -20.81
C LEU A 192 5.70 -6.82 -20.08
N LEU A 193 5.65 -7.12 -18.78
CA LEU A 193 4.51 -6.79 -17.94
C LEU A 193 4.71 -5.42 -17.30
N ASP A 194 3.79 -4.49 -17.58
CA ASP A 194 3.73 -3.17 -16.98
C ASP A 194 2.55 -3.10 -16.00
N PHE A 195 2.84 -2.98 -14.70
CA PHE A 195 1.82 -2.85 -13.67
C PHE A 195 1.59 -1.39 -13.33
N TRP A 196 0.39 -0.89 -13.57
CA TRP A 196 0.08 0.52 -13.39
C TRP A 196 -1.29 0.76 -12.75
N SER A 197 -1.56 1.99 -12.33
CA SER A 197 -2.89 2.48 -11.94
C SER A 197 -3.01 3.97 -12.26
N GLN A 198 -4.23 4.46 -12.42
CA GLN A 198 -4.49 5.89 -12.66
C GLN A 198 -3.98 6.80 -11.53
N GLY A 199 -3.87 6.28 -10.30
CA GLY A 199 -3.36 6.99 -9.13
C GLY A 199 -1.83 6.96 -9.01
N CYS A 200 -1.14 6.17 -9.83
CA CYS A 200 0.32 6.07 -9.84
C CYS A 200 0.89 7.09 -10.84
N GLY A 201 1.25 8.28 -10.37
CA GLY A 201 1.78 9.35 -11.22
C GLY A 201 2.97 8.93 -12.09
N PRO A 202 4.03 8.32 -11.54
CA PRO A 202 5.15 7.80 -12.34
C PRO A 202 4.72 6.76 -13.39
N CYS A 203 3.80 5.85 -13.04
CA CYS A 203 3.31 4.85 -13.97
C CYS A 203 2.58 5.50 -15.17
N VAL A 204 1.76 6.53 -14.91
CA VAL A 204 1.07 7.27 -15.97
C VAL A 204 2.07 8.03 -16.87
N GLN A 205 3.18 8.51 -16.31
CA GLN A 205 4.22 9.19 -17.05
C GLN A 205 5.01 8.24 -17.97
N SER A 206 5.13 6.95 -17.63
CA SER A 206 5.83 5.94 -18.43
C SER A 206 4.99 5.34 -19.57
N LEU A 207 3.67 5.55 -19.59
CA LEU A 207 2.80 4.98 -20.64
C LEU A 207 3.23 5.31 -22.08
N PRO A 208 3.65 6.55 -22.41
CA PRO A 208 4.16 6.83 -23.77
C PRO A 208 5.42 6.02 -24.10
N GLU A 209 6.31 5.79 -23.14
CA GLU A 209 7.51 4.95 -23.32
C GLU A 209 7.13 3.50 -23.60
N MET A 210 6.09 2.98 -22.94
CA MET A 210 5.57 1.63 -23.22
C MET A 210 5.03 1.51 -24.66
N GLU A 211 4.39 2.54 -25.19
CA GLU A 211 3.96 2.57 -26.59
C GLU A 211 5.17 2.57 -27.56
N GLU A 212 6.20 3.35 -27.28
CA GLU A 212 7.45 3.37 -28.06
C GLU A 212 8.15 2.01 -28.05
N ILE A 213 8.23 1.35 -26.89
CA ILE A 213 8.80 0.00 -26.77
C ILE A 213 7.99 -1.00 -27.59
N THR A 214 6.66 -0.92 -27.55
CA THR A 214 5.77 -1.79 -28.35
C THR A 214 6.07 -1.68 -29.85
N GLU A 215 6.19 -0.48 -30.37
CA GLU A 215 6.50 -0.28 -31.80
C GLU A 215 7.95 -0.69 -32.14
N MET A 216 8.92 -0.39 -31.25
CA MET A 216 10.35 -0.73 -31.47
C MET A 216 10.58 -2.23 -31.56
N TYR A 217 9.87 -3.02 -30.75
CA TYR A 217 10.06 -4.48 -30.67
C TYR A 217 8.93 -5.29 -31.28
N LYS A 218 8.11 -4.66 -32.14
CA LYS A 218 6.97 -5.28 -32.81
C LYS A 218 7.30 -6.65 -33.42
N GLY A 219 6.47 -7.63 -33.12
CA GLY A 219 6.63 -9.03 -33.55
C GLY A 219 7.62 -9.85 -32.75
N ARG A 220 8.44 -9.25 -31.87
CA ARG A 220 9.43 -9.95 -31.00
C ARG A 220 9.03 -9.89 -29.54
N MET A 221 8.38 -8.82 -29.12
CA MET A 221 7.96 -8.57 -27.75
C MET A 221 6.50 -8.09 -27.75
N GLU A 222 5.77 -8.48 -26.74
CA GLU A 222 4.46 -7.94 -26.39
C GLU A 222 4.57 -7.17 -25.07
N VAL A 223 4.06 -5.95 -25.05
CA VAL A 223 3.91 -5.17 -23.83
C VAL A 223 2.47 -5.32 -23.35
N ILE A 224 2.30 -5.85 -22.16
CA ILE A 224 0.99 -6.09 -21.55
C ILE A 224 0.88 -5.21 -20.31
N SER A 225 0.08 -4.17 -20.40
CA SER A 225 -0.17 -3.23 -19.30
C SER A 225 -1.35 -3.71 -18.46
N ILE A 226 -1.09 -4.02 -17.18
CA ILE A 226 -2.06 -4.57 -16.23
C ILE A 226 -2.41 -3.50 -15.20
N SER A 227 -3.70 -3.17 -15.09
CA SER A 227 -4.19 -2.23 -14.09
C SER A 227 -4.99 -2.94 -12.99
N GLN A 228 -4.80 -2.51 -11.74
CA GLN A 228 -5.60 -2.92 -10.59
C GLN A 228 -6.79 -1.99 -10.33
N ASP A 229 -7.01 -1.00 -11.18
CA ASP A 229 -8.13 -0.09 -11.05
C ASP A 229 -9.47 -0.80 -11.29
N PRO A 230 -10.56 -0.38 -10.63
CA PRO A 230 -11.90 -0.83 -10.97
C PRO A 230 -12.22 -0.62 -12.45
N LYS A 231 -12.86 -1.60 -13.08
CA LYS A 231 -13.10 -1.67 -14.53
C LYS A 231 -13.61 -0.36 -15.14
N ASP A 232 -14.56 0.29 -14.50
CA ASP A 232 -15.15 1.53 -15.01
C ASP A 232 -14.16 2.70 -14.98
N LYS A 233 -13.31 2.76 -13.96
CA LYS A 233 -12.31 3.81 -13.83
C LYS A 233 -11.20 3.69 -14.85
N TRP A 234 -10.68 2.48 -15.03
CA TRP A 234 -9.60 2.24 -15.96
C TRP A 234 -10.05 2.40 -17.44
N LYS A 235 -11.25 1.92 -17.80
CA LYS A 235 -11.83 2.18 -19.12
C LYS A 235 -11.96 3.66 -19.43
N LYS A 236 -12.49 4.43 -18.49
CA LYS A 236 -12.62 5.88 -18.62
C LYS A 236 -11.26 6.55 -18.81
N PHE A 237 -10.28 6.17 -17.99
CA PHE A 237 -8.93 6.73 -18.07
C PHE A 237 -8.26 6.46 -19.42
N ILE A 238 -8.33 5.22 -19.93
CA ILE A 238 -7.78 4.85 -21.24
C ILE A 238 -8.44 5.66 -22.35
N ALA A 239 -9.76 5.81 -22.32
CA ALA A 239 -10.49 6.60 -23.31
C ALA A 239 -10.10 8.09 -23.27
N GLU A 240 -10.00 8.69 -22.08
CA GLU A 240 -9.60 10.08 -21.88
C GLU A 240 -8.16 10.36 -22.35
N LYS A 241 -7.27 9.41 -22.16
CA LYS A 241 -5.85 9.53 -22.55
C LYS A 241 -5.57 9.07 -23.96
N GLN A 242 -6.56 8.51 -24.67
CA GLN A 242 -6.44 7.97 -26.03
C GLN A 242 -5.32 6.91 -26.14
N LEU A 243 -5.11 6.14 -25.06
CA LEU A 243 -4.12 5.08 -25.04
C LEU A 243 -4.58 3.95 -25.95
N LYS A 244 -3.65 3.43 -26.75
CA LYS A 244 -3.88 2.25 -27.57
C LYS A 244 -3.73 1.04 -26.68
N GLY A 245 -4.85 0.52 -26.16
CA GLY A 245 -4.83 -0.72 -25.38
C GLY A 245 -4.52 -1.90 -26.30
N ASN A 246 -3.55 -2.73 -25.90
CA ASN A 246 -3.43 -4.11 -26.32
C ASN A 246 -3.89 -4.99 -25.18
#